data_0db5a3de8352625e30bb56d09ea75ce4
#
_entry.id   0db5a3de8352625e30bb56d09ea75ce4
#
_cell.length_a   1.000
_cell.length_b   1.000
_cell.length_c   1.000
_cell.angle_alpha   90.00
_cell.angle_beta   90.00
_cell.angle_gamma   90.00
#
_symmetry.space_group_name_H-M   'P 1'
#
loop_
_entity.id
_entity.type
_entity.pdbx_description
1 polymer ?
#
loop_
_entity_poly.entity_id
_entity_poly.type
_entity_poly.pdbx_seq_one_letter_code
_entity_poly.pdbx_strand_id
1 'polypeptide(L)'
;MKSGIAPTLINDPFGDPGLLVPFLLQKQALLFDLGDLSALSNGTLLKVSHVFVSHTHIDHFIGFDRMLRTHFGRNKTLTIFGPENIIQNVKGKLAGFTWNLVELYSESLTIEVVEVREEGLLKATFRAIDRFKLCDEKQEPFEGGVIVDNAVFSVRAAILQHRVPCLGFALEEKPHININKEKLESMKAKPGAWLNELKQAVSQGGQDSLMLTVPFEALGGVTTKDISFAQLKSDLVEIFCPGKISTKSLLS
;
A
#
# COMPACT_ATOMS: atom_id res chain seq x y z
N MET A 1 21.30 -6.92 -1.48
CA MET A 1 20.20 -6.16 -0.81
C MET A 1 18.92 -6.96 -1.00
N LYS A 2 18.13 -7.17 0.05
CA LYS A 2 16.82 -7.84 -0.08
C LYS A 2 15.75 -6.75 -0.19
N SER A 3 14.91 -6.82 -1.23
CA SER A 3 13.70 -5.98 -1.35
C SER A 3 12.70 -6.36 -0.25
N GLY A 4 11.99 -5.37 0.30
CA GLY A 4 10.89 -5.59 1.24
C GLY A 4 9.60 -6.03 0.55
N ILE A 5 9.58 -6.07 -0.79
CA ILE A 5 8.43 -6.52 -1.61
C ILE A 5 8.81 -7.76 -2.44
N ALA A 6 7.82 -8.60 -2.72
CA ALA A 6 7.96 -9.84 -3.49
C ALA A 6 6.89 -9.96 -4.58
N PRO A 7 7.02 -9.25 -5.70
CA PRO A 7 6.05 -9.29 -6.79
C PRO A 7 5.88 -10.69 -7.36
N THR A 8 4.64 -11.11 -7.57
CA THR A 8 4.30 -12.44 -8.10
C THR A 8 3.12 -12.33 -9.06
N LEU A 9 3.27 -12.82 -10.27
CA LEU A 9 2.14 -13.00 -11.19
C LEU A 9 1.16 -14.00 -10.58
N ILE A 10 -0.13 -13.70 -10.66
CA ILE A 10 -1.20 -14.56 -10.11
C ILE A 10 -1.49 -15.71 -11.05
N ASN A 11 -1.52 -15.41 -12.34
CA ASN A 11 -1.84 -16.33 -13.41
C ASN A 11 -0.65 -16.53 -14.35
N ASP A 12 -0.75 -17.51 -15.24
CA ASP A 12 0.22 -17.71 -16.29
C ASP A 12 0.30 -16.49 -17.24
N PRO A 13 1.42 -16.29 -17.96
CA PRO A 13 1.60 -15.12 -18.82
C PRO A 13 0.53 -14.92 -19.90
N PHE A 14 -0.22 -15.98 -20.24
CA PHE A 14 -1.33 -15.96 -21.22
C PHE A 14 -2.71 -16.01 -20.57
N GLY A 15 -2.77 -15.98 -19.23
CA GLY A 15 -4.01 -15.90 -18.46
C GLY A 15 -4.42 -14.46 -18.17
N ASP A 16 -5.51 -14.30 -17.43
CA ASP A 16 -6.00 -12.99 -17.01
C ASP A 16 -4.93 -12.24 -16.22
N PRO A 17 -4.65 -10.96 -16.52
CA PRO A 17 -3.61 -10.20 -15.86
C PRO A 17 -3.86 -9.99 -14.35
N GLY A 18 -2.84 -10.20 -13.55
CA GLY A 18 -2.85 -9.92 -12.13
C GLY A 18 -1.46 -10.01 -11.52
N LEU A 19 -1.01 -8.95 -10.85
CA LEU A 19 0.27 -8.92 -10.14
C LEU A 19 0.03 -8.62 -8.67
N LEU A 20 0.33 -9.60 -7.81
CA LEU A 20 0.33 -9.43 -6.36
C LEU A 20 1.69 -8.94 -5.88
N VAL A 21 1.70 -7.88 -5.07
CA VAL A 21 2.92 -7.33 -4.46
C VAL A 21 2.76 -7.32 -2.93
N PRO A 22 3.11 -8.43 -2.24
CA PRO A 22 3.12 -8.46 -0.79
C PRO A 22 4.33 -7.71 -0.22
N PHE A 23 4.12 -7.01 0.90
CA PHE A 23 5.19 -6.45 1.71
C PHE A 23 5.63 -7.48 2.74
N LEU A 24 6.90 -7.91 2.67
CA LEU A 24 7.43 -9.00 3.51
C LEU A 24 7.50 -8.65 4.99
N LEU A 25 7.64 -7.37 5.31
CA LEU A 25 7.76 -6.86 6.69
C LEU A 25 6.44 -6.32 7.25
N GLN A 26 5.35 -6.38 6.47
CA GLN A 26 4.04 -5.85 6.85
C GLN A 26 2.92 -6.82 6.44
N LYS A 27 1.81 -6.76 7.15
CA LYS A 27 0.60 -7.54 6.81
C LYS A 27 -0.22 -6.82 5.72
N GLN A 28 0.45 -6.37 4.66
CA GLN A 28 -0.12 -5.58 3.57
C GLN A 28 0.31 -6.15 2.22
N ALA A 29 -0.53 -6.00 1.22
CA ALA A 29 -0.22 -6.28 -0.17
C ALA A 29 -0.89 -5.24 -1.08
N LEU A 30 -0.33 -5.07 -2.25
CA LEU A 30 -0.92 -4.33 -3.37
C LEU A 30 -1.30 -5.31 -4.47
N LEU A 31 -2.28 -4.95 -5.27
CA LEU A 31 -2.72 -5.73 -6.41
C LEU A 31 -2.80 -4.84 -7.65
N PHE A 32 -2.15 -5.25 -8.72
CA PHE A 32 -2.24 -4.60 -10.03
C PHE A 32 -3.02 -5.52 -10.97
N ASP A 33 -4.10 -4.98 -11.50
CA ASP A 33 -5.18 -5.63 -12.22
C ASP A 33 -5.94 -6.69 -11.40
N LEU A 34 -7.18 -6.91 -11.77
CA LEU A 34 -8.15 -7.80 -11.14
C LEU A 34 -8.62 -8.87 -12.13
N GLY A 35 -7.69 -9.60 -12.72
CA GLY A 35 -7.99 -10.78 -13.50
C GLY A 35 -8.54 -11.92 -12.64
N ASP A 36 -8.43 -13.16 -13.06
CA ASP A 36 -8.84 -14.29 -12.22
C ASP A 36 -8.00 -14.36 -10.94
N LEU A 37 -8.67 -14.24 -9.80
CA LEU A 37 -8.06 -14.30 -8.48
C LEU A 37 -8.21 -15.68 -7.82
N SER A 38 -8.67 -16.70 -8.53
CA SER A 38 -8.96 -18.04 -7.98
C SER A 38 -7.76 -18.71 -7.35
N ALA A 39 -6.55 -18.44 -7.86
CA ALA A 39 -5.30 -18.96 -7.32
C ALA A 39 -4.91 -18.36 -5.95
N LEU A 40 -5.49 -17.22 -5.55
CA LEU A 40 -5.17 -16.58 -4.29
C LEU A 40 -6.07 -17.07 -3.15
N SER A 41 -5.47 -17.34 -1.99
CA SER A 41 -6.23 -17.64 -0.77
C SER A 41 -6.97 -16.39 -0.26
N ASN A 42 -8.08 -16.59 0.46
CA ASN A 42 -8.78 -15.48 1.14
C ASN A 42 -7.86 -14.75 2.12
N GLY A 43 -6.95 -15.46 2.81
CA GLY A 43 -5.97 -14.84 3.71
C GLY A 43 -4.98 -13.91 2.98
N THR A 44 -4.63 -14.22 1.74
CA THR A 44 -3.80 -13.36 0.87
C THR A 44 -4.60 -12.14 0.42
N LEU A 45 -5.82 -12.35 -0.08
CA LEU A 45 -6.70 -11.27 -0.53
C LEU A 45 -6.99 -10.27 0.60
N LEU A 46 -7.20 -10.74 1.82
CA LEU A 46 -7.42 -9.87 2.99
C LEU A 46 -6.24 -8.95 3.34
N LYS A 47 -5.03 -9.23 2.85
CA LYS A 47 -3.88 -8.32 3.01
C LYS A 47 -3.88 -7.18 1.99
N VAL A 48 -4.62 -7.30 0.89
CA VAL A 48 -4.70 -6.28 -0.15
C VAL A 48 -5.38 -5.04 0.42
N SER A 49 -4.71 -3.91 0.33
CA SER A 49 -5.20 -2.59 0.76
C SER A 49 -5.50 -1.67 -0.42
N HIS A 50 -4.73 -1.80 -1.49
CA HIS A 50 -4.86 -0.98 -2.69
C HIS A 50 -4.86 -1.87 -3.92
N VAL A 51 -5.73 -1.54 -4.85
CA VAL A 51 -5.86 -2.17 -6.17
C VAL A 51 -5.64 -1.12 -7.24
N PHE A 52 -4.86 -1.43 -8.25
CA PHE A 52 -4.51 -0.55 -9.36
C PHE A 52 -4.96 -1.21 -10.65
N VAL A 53 -6.05 -0.73 -11.24
CA VAL A 53 -6.66 -1.28 -12.46
C VAL A 53 -6.14 -0.50 -13.66
N SER A 54 -5.46 -1.18 -14.57
CA SER A 54 -4.92 -0.56 -15.77
C SER A 54 -6.02 -0.11 -16.73
N HIS A 55 -7.00 -0.95 -16.97
CA HIS A 55 -8.22 -0.69 -17.73
C HIS A 55 -9.30 -1.72 -17.39
N THR A 56 -10.53 -1.50 -17.83
CA THR A 56 -11.68 -2.30 -17.39
C THR A 56 -12.16 -3.32 -18.44
N HIS A 57 -11.27 -3.89 -19.26
CA HIS A 57 -11.60 -5.09 -19.98
C HIS A 57 -11.88 -6.23 -19.00
N ILE A 58 -12.66 -7.22 -19.44
CA ILE A 58 -13.17 -8.28 -18.54
C ILE A 58 -12.05 -9.05 -17.84
N ASP A 59 -11.01 -9.36 -18.55
CA ASP A 59 -9.81 -10.08 -18.09
C ASP A 59 -8.96 -9.29 -17.07
N HIS A 60 -9.11 -7.97 -17.01
CA HIS A 60 -8.46 -7.10 -16.02
C HIS A 60 -9.36 -6.74 -14.83
N PHE A 61 -10.65 -7.12 -14.85
CA PHE A 61 -11.61 -6.64 -13.85
C PHE A 61 -12.60 -7.73 -13.35
N ILE A 62 -12.57 -8.95 -13.88
CA ILE A 62 -13.46 -10.04 -13.50
C ILE A 62 -13.31 -10.44 -12.03
N GLY A 63 -12.12 -10.31 -11.46
CA GLY A 63 -11.81 -10.66 -10.07
C GLY A 63 -12.39 -9.71 -9.02
N PHE A 64 -13.00 -8.58 -9.42
CA PHE A 64 -13.62 -7.62 -8.49
C PHE A 64 -14.63 -8.29 -7.55
N ASP A 65 -15.51 -9.15 -8.05
CA ASP A 65 -16.57 -9.79 -7.27
C ASP A 65 -15.99 -10.71 -6.19
N ARG A 66 -14.90 -11.42 -6.48
CA ARG A 66 -14.17 -12.23 -5.51
C ARG A 66 -13.49 -11.38 -4.45
N MET A 67 -12.88 -10.25 -4.83
CA MET A 67 -12.29 -9.28 -3.93
C MET A 67 -13.35 -8.72 -2.98
N LEU A 68 -14.46 -8.23 -3.53
CA LEU A 68 -15.61 -7.73 -2.79
C LEU A 68 -16.13 -8.77 -1.79
N ARG A 69 -16.39 -10.01 -2.25
CA ARG A 69 -16.92 -11.09 -1.41
C ARG A 69 -15.98 -11.44 -0.26
N THR A 70 -14.66 -11.39 -0.48
CA THR A 70 -13.65 -11.71 0.55
C THR A 70 -13.58 -10.63 1.63
N HIS A 71 -13.77 -9.35 1.28
CA HIS A 71 -13.69 -8.23 2.22
C HIS A 71 -15.03 -7.89 2.88
N PHE A 72 -16.15 -8.32 2.31
CA PHE A 72 -17.48 -8.03 2.85
C PHE A 72 -17.64 -8.55 4.29
N GLY A 73 -18.26 -7.74 5.17
CA GLY A 73 -18.44 -8.03 6.59
C GLY A 73 -17.16 -7.82 7.42
N ARG A 74 -16.20 -7.00 6.93
CA ARG A 74 -14.98 -6.64 7.65
C ARG A 74 -14.85 -5.15 7.76
N ASN A 75 -14.34 -4.66 8.91
CA ASN A 75 -14.00 -3.25 9.09
C ASN A 75 -12.69 -2.95 8.35
N LYS A 76 -12.79 -2.66 7.08
CA LYS A 76 -11.65 -2.40 6.21
C LYS A 76 -11.99 -1.38 5.14
N THR A 77 -11.00 -0.57 4.76
CA THR A 77 -11.05 0.24 3.56
C THR A 77 -10.23 -0.43 2.47
N LEU A 78 -10.82 -0.60 1.29
CA LEU A 78 -10.17 -1.05 0.07
C LEU A 78 -10.17 0.12 -0.90
N THR A 79 -8.98 0.59 -1.28
CA THR A 79 -8.83 1.69 -2.24
C THR A 79 -8.54 1.14 -3.63
N ILE A 80 -9.32 1.54 -4.62
CA ILE A 80 -9.20 1.09 -6.02
C ILE A 80 -8.87 2.30 -6.88
N PHE A 81 -7.73 2.25 -7.55
CA PHE A 81 -7.31 3.24 -8.54
C PHE A 81 -7.57 2.69 -9.95
N GLY A 82 -8.04 3.52 -10.85
CA GLY A 82 -8.25 3.12 -12.23
C GLY A 82 -8.42 4.31 -13.17
N PRO A 83 -8.54 4.05 -14.48
CA PRO A 83 -8.70 5.08 -15.49
C PRO A 83 -10.09 5.71 -15.44
N GLU A 84 -10.33 6.67 -16.31
CA GLU A 84 -11.65 7.26 -16.53
C GLU A 84 -12.74 6.18 -16.67
N ASN A 85 -13.90 6.41 -16.03
CA ASN A 85 -15.04 5.52 -15.91
C ASN A 85 -14.91 4.36 -14.88
N ILE A 86 -13.79 4.20 -14.15
CA ILE A 86 -13.65 3.14 -13.13
C ILE A 86 -14.71 3.28 -12.03
N ILE A 87 -15.08 4.51 -11.63
CA ILE A 87 -16.13 4.77 -10.62
C ILE A 87 -17.46 4.21 -11.09
N GLN A 88 -17.84 4.44 -12.34
CA GLN A 88 -19.10 3.93 -12.91
C GLN A 88 -19.08 2.40 -13.04
N ASN A 89 -17.94 1.81 -13.39
CA ASN A 89 -17.77 0.37 -13.51
C ASN A 89 -17.89 -0.32 -12.14
N VAL A 90 -17.24 0.23 -11.08
CA VAL A 90 -17.39 -0.25 -9.71
C VAL A 90 -18.83 -0.10 -9.24
N LYS A 91 -19.46 1.05 -9.47
CA LYS A 91 -20.88 1.28 -9.14
C LYS A 91 -21.79 0.26 -9.83
N GLY A 92 -21.54 -0.07 -11.11
CA GLY A 92 -22.26 -1.09 -11.85
C GLY A 92 -22.12 -2.49 -11.24
N LYS A 93 -20.91 -2.87 -10.86
CA LYS A 93 -20.63 -4.13 -10.15
C LYS A 93 -21.35 -4.21 -8.81
N LEU A 94 -21.28 -3.15 -8.01
CA LEU A 94 -21.96 -3.07 -6.71
C LEU A 94 -23.50 -3.11 -6.85
N ALA A 95 -24.05 -2.48 -7.88
CA ALA A 95 -25.48 -2.50 -8.17
C ALA A 95 -26.00 -3.87 -8.64
N GLY A 96 -25.12 -4.76 -9.10
CA GLY A 96 -25.46 -6.12 -9.52
C GLY A 96 -25.85 -7.06 -8.36
N PHE A 97 -25.69 -6.62 -7.09
CA PHE A 97 -26.00 -7.44 -5.92
C PHE A 97 -27.11 -6.83 -5.06
N THR A 98 -27.78 -7.68 -4.27
CA THR A 98 -28.81 -7.26 -3.30
C THR A 98 -28.19 -7.06 -1.92
N TRP A 99 -28.31 -5.85 -1.36
CA TRP A 99 -27.70 -5.42 -0.09
C TRP A 99 -28.72 -5.26 1.05
N ASN A 100 -29.70 -6.14 1.13
CA ASN A 100 -30.80 -6.03 2.12
C ASN A 100 -30.41 -6.48 3.54
N LEU A 101 -29.25 -7.13 3.71
CA LEU A 101 -28.82 -7.69 5.00
C LEU A 101 -27.57 -7.00 5.57
N VAL A 102 -27.15 -5.86 5.01
CA VAL A 102 -25.91 -5.17 5.44
C VAL A 102 -25.96 -4.71 6.89
N GLU A 103 -27.14 -4.36 7.40
CA GLU A 103 -27.35 -3.96 8.79
C GLU A 103 -27.12 -5.09 9.81
N LEU A 104 -27.07 -6.34 9.38
CA LEU A 104 -26.75 -7.48 10.26
C LEU A 104 -25.26 -7.61 10.57
N TYR A 105 -24.41 -6.85 9.87
CA TYR A 105 -22.96 -6.87 10.08
C TYR A 105 -22.56 -5.72 11.01
N SER A 106 -21.85 -6.04 12.09
CA SER A 106 -21.29 -5.05 13.02
C SER A 106 -20.13 -4.25 12.42
N GLU A 107 -19.51 -4.82 11.38
CA GLU A 107 -18.35 -4.23 10.71
C GLU A 107 -18.70 -3.88 9.27
N SER A 108 -18.20 -2.74 8.79
CA SER A 108 -18.53 -2.18 7.49
C SER A 108 -17.33 -2.03 6.58
N LEU A 109 -17.38 -2.67 5.41
CA LEU A 109 -16.44 -2.46 4.33
C LEU A 109 -16.67 -1.07 3.71
N THR A 110 -15.58 -0.34 3.52
CA THR A 110 -15.54 0.89 2.71
C THR A 110 -14.74 0.62 1.44
N ILE A 111 -15.27 0.99 0.30
CA ILE A 111 -14.57 0.99 -0.97
C ILE A 111 -14.37 2.45 -1.40
N GLU A 112 -13.12 2.86 -1.48
CA GLU A 112 -12.72 4.14 -2.06
C GLU A 112 -12.27 3.89 -3.49
N VAL A 113 -12.83 4.61 -4.44
CA VAL A 113 -12.46 4.51 -5.86
C VAL A 113 -11.86 5.82 -6.28
N VAL A 114 -10.66 5.77 -6.84
CA VAL A 114 -9.93 6.93 -7.34
C VAL A 114 -9.77 6.80 -8.84
N GLU A 115 -10.45 7.64 -9.55
CA GLU A 115 -10.39 7.74 -11.01
C GLU A 115 -9.33 8.75 -11.41
N VAL A 116 -8.36 8.30 -12.19
CA VAL A 116 -7.24 9.13 -12.67
C VAL A 116 -7.62 9.72 -14.02
N ARG A 117 -7.66 11.05 -14.09
CA ARG A 117 -7.99 11.83 -15.28
C ARG A 117 -6.87 12.82 -15.60
N GLU A 118 -6.88 13.39 -16.79
CA GLU A 118 -5.94 14.46 -17.15
C GLU A 118 -6.11 15.71 -16.27
N GLU A 119 -7.36 16.02 -15.89
CA GLU A 119 -7.70 17.21 -15.10
C GLU A 119 -7.51 17.04 -13.60
N GLY A 120 -7.28 15.80 -13.12
CA GLY A 120 -7.17 15.52 -11.68
C GLY A 120 -7.59 14.13 -11.27
N LEU A 121 -7.66 13.91 -9.98
CA LEU A 121 -8.18 12.68 -9.38
C LEU A 121 -9.63 12.92 -8.96
N LEU A 122 -10.55 12.06 -9.41
CA LEU A 122 -11.91 12.02 -8.89
C LEU A 122 -12.02 10.85 -7.90
N LYS A 123 -12.37 11.14 -6.65
CA LYS A 123 -12.55 10.15 -5.58
C LYS A 123 -14.01 9.93 -5.28
N ALA A 124 -14.42 8.68 -5.16
CA ALA A 124 -15.77 8.28 -4.78
C ALA A 124 -15.73 7.25 -3.66
N THR A 125 -16.66 7.35 -2.71
CA THR A 125 -16.73 6.46 -1.55
C THR A 125 -18.05 5.68 -1.52
N PHE A 126 -17.94 4.36 -1.35
CA PHE A 126 -19.03 3.42 -1.22
C PHE A 126 -18.90 2.64 0.08
N ARG A 127 -19.89 2.69 0.97
CA ARG A 127 -19.86 1.96 2.24
C ARG A 127 -20.91 0.86 2.26
N ALA A 128 -20.56 -0.30 2.77
CA ALA A 128 -21.47 -1.42 2.88
C ALA A 128 -22.71 -1.06 3.73
N ILE A 129 -22.53 -0.34 4.84
CA ILE A 129 -23.63 0.08 5.71
C ILE A 129 -24.66 0.96 4.97
N ASP A 130 -24.24 1.69 3.97
CA ASP A 130 -25.09 2.51 3.11
C ASP A 130 -25.55 1.76 1.84
N ARG A 131 -25.44 0.40 1.86
CA ARG A 131 -25.80 -0.46 0.72
C ARG A 131 -25.02 -0.11 -0.54
N PHE A 132 -23.76 0.30 -0.37
CA PHE A 132 -22.85 0.75 -1.42
C PHE A 132 -23.42 1.86 -2.32
N LYS A 133 -24.29 2.70 -1.77
CA LYS A 133 -24.63 3.95 -2.44
C LYS A 133 -23.42 4.87 -2.46
N LEU A 134 -23.32 5.69 -3.49
CA LEU A 134 -22.33 6.74 -3.55
C LEU A 134 -22.55 7.73 -2.38
N CYS A 135 -21.58 7.82 -1.47
CA CYS A 135 -21.70 8.61 -0.25
C CYS A 135 -21.02 9.97 -0.38
N ASP A 136 -19.91 10.02 -1.09
CA ASP A 136 -19.08 11.22 -1.22
C ASP A 136 -18.32 11.18 -2.55
N GLU A 137 -18.11 12.34 -3.16
CA GLU A 137 -17.35 12.51 -4.39
C GLU A 137 -16.50 13.77 -4.27
N LYS A 138 -15.19 13.65 -4.48
CA LYS A 138 -14.22 14.74 -4.33
C LYS A 138 -13.26 14.77 -5.49
N GLN A 139 -12.92 15.96 -5.93
CA GLN A 139 -11.86 16.18 -6.91
C GLN A 139 -10.60 16.66 -6.21
N GLU A 140 -9.45 16.09 -6.57
CA GLU A 140 -8.13 16.46 -6.08
C GLU A 140 -7.17 16.69 -7.25
N PRO A 141 -6.15 17.53 -7.10
CA PRO A 141 -5.15 17.72 -8.15
C PRO A 141 -4.36 16.42 -8.41
N PHE A 142 -3.93 16.25 -9.67
CA PHE A 142 -3.05 15.13 -10.08
C PHE A 142 -1.73 15.72 -10.56
N GLU A 143 -0.82 15.94 -9.62
CA GLU A 143 0.48 16.55 -9.90
C GLU A 143 1.60 15.52 -9.92
N GLY A 144 2.50 15.63 -10.90
CA GLY A 144 3.69 14.78 -10.97
C GLY A 144 3.42 13.28 -11.14
N GLY A 145 2.17 12.88 -11.45
CA GLY A 145 1.80 11.49 -11.66
C GLY A 145 1.67 10.66 -10.38
N VAL A 146 1.85 11.21 -9.20
CA VAL A 146 1.77 10.47 -7.93
C VAL A 146 0.32 10.28 -7.51
N ILE A 147 -0.09 9.02 -7.28
CA ILE A 147 -1.45 8.66 -6.82
C ILE A 147 -1.47 8.09 -5.40
N VAL A 148 -0.36 7.55 -4.94
CA VAL A 148 -0.15 7.14 -3.53
C VAL A 148 1.23 7.56 -3.11
N ASP A 149 1.34 8.19 -1.95
CA ASP A 149 2.61 8.49 -1.31
C ASP A 149 2.47 8.35 0.22
N ASN A 150 3.18 7.40 0.80
CA ASN A 150 3.19 7.15 2.24
C ASN A 150 4.60 6.79 2.74
N ALA A 151 4.74 6.45 4.01
CA ALA A 151 6.04 6.15 4.61
C ALA A 151 6.70 4.86 4.07
N VAL A 152 5.97 3.99 3.36
CA VAL A 152 6.43 2.66 2.94
C VAL A 152 6.69 2.60 1.45
N PHE A 153 5.82 3.19 0.64
CA PHE A 153 5.89 3.15 -0.81
C PHE A 153 5.25 4.38 -1.45
N SER A 154 5.58 4.61 -2.70
CA SER A 154 4.84 5.51 -3.57
C SER A 154 4.41 4.78 -4.85
N VAL A 155 3.25 5.16 -5.38
CA VAL A 155 2.77 4.69 -6.68
C VAL A 155 2.51 5.89 -7.57
N ARG A 156 3.04 5.81 -8.77
CA ARG A 156 2.80 6.78 -9.84
C ARG A 156 1.94 6.13 -10.92
N ALA A 157 1.04 6.92 -11.50
CA ALA A 157 0.27 6.53 -12.68
C ALA A 157 0.64 7.41 -13.87
N ALA A 158 0.53 6.82 -15.06
CA ALA A 158 0.63 7.55 -16.33
C ALA A 158 -0.58 7.15 -17.19
N ILE A 159 -1.25 8.14 -17.77
CA ILE A 159 -2.32 7.91 -18.74
C ILE A 159 -1.65 7.46 -20.05
N LEU A 160 -2.11 6.33 -20.58
CA LEU A 160 -1.57 5.72 -21.77
C LEU A 160 -2.57 5.82 -22.93
N GLN A 161 -2.05 6.00 -24.14
CA GLN A 161 -2.87 5.92 -25.34
C GLN A 161 -3.19 4.46 -25.65
N HIS A 162 -4.46 4.11 -25.52
CA HIS A 162 -5.02 2.82 -25.87
C HIS A 162 -6.39 3.06 -26.53
N ARG A 163 -7.03 1.99 -27.07
CA ARG A 163 -8.41 2.08 -27.61
C ARG A 163 -9.46 2.39 -26.55
N VAL A 164 -9.13 2.19 -25.28
CA VAL A 164 -9.92 2.51 -24.09
C VAL A 164 -9.06 3.32 -23.12
N PRO A 165 -9.64 4.09 -22.17
CA PRO A 165 -8.88 4.74 -21.11
C PRO A 165 -8.00 3.72 -20.37
N CYS A 166 -6.69 3.97 -20.30
CA CYS A 166 -5.73 3.01 -19.78
C CYS A 166 -4.64 3.72 -18.95
N LEU A 167 -4.17 3.05 -17.90
CA LEU A 167 -3.11 3.52 -17.02
C LEU A 167 -1.92 2.55 -17.00
N GLY A 168 -0.71 3.11 -17.01
CA GLY A 168 0.49 2.41 -16.58
C GLY A 168 0.85 2.82 -15.16
N PHE A 169 1.42 1.91 -14.37
CA PHE A 169 1.80 2.16 -12.98
C PHE A 169 3.29 1.94 -12.74
N ALA A 170 3.84 2.72 -11.81
CA ALA A 170 5.18 2.51 -11.28
C ALA A 170 5.12 2.50 -9.75
N LEU A 171 5.55 1.41 -9.13
CA LEU A 171 5.69 1.27 -7.69
C LEU A 171 7.14 1.49 -7.29
N GLU A 172 7.35 2.33 -6.31
CA GLU A 172 8.65 2.56 -5.67
C GLU A 172 8.50 2.31 -4.17
N GLU A 173 9.22 1.30 -3.67
CA GLU A 173 9.32 1.06 -2.23
C GLU A 173 10.24 2.14 -1.62
N LYS A 174 9.85 2.75 -0.50
CA LYS A 174 10.70 3.71 0.19
C LYS A 174 11.82 3.04 0.97
N PRO A 175 12.96 3.72 1.17
CA PRO A 175 14.06 3.16 1.94
C PRO A 175 13.60 2.69 3.30
N HIS A 176 13.90 1.44 3.65
CA HIS A 176 13.58 0.89 4.95
C HIS A 176 14.76 1.10 5.90
N ILE A 177 14.50 1.75 7.03
CA ILE A 177 15.49 1.99 8.07
C ILE A 177 15.40 0.85 9.07
N ASN A 178 16.41 0.00 9.08
CA ASN A 178 16.52 -1.10 10.01
C ASN A 178 17.53 -0.76 11.13
N ILE A 179 17.27 -1.28 12.33
CA ILE A 179 18.22 -1.21 13.45
C ILE A 179 18.92 -2.56 13.55
N ASN A 180 20.24 -2.55 13.52
CA ASN A 180 21.04 -3.74 13.72
C ASN A 180 20.91 -4.22 15.16
N LYS A 181 20.19 -5.34 15.36
CA LYS A 181 19.91 -5.87 16.70
C LYS A 181 21.17 -6.38 17.40
N GLU A 182 22.09 -7.00 16.68
CA GLU A 182 23.35 -7.50 17.25
C GLU A 182 24.21 -6.36 17.79
N LYS A 183 24.30 -5.26 17.05
CA LYS A 183 25.02 -4.07 17.50
C LYS A 183 24.30 -3.41 18.68
N LEU A 184 22.96 -3.34 18.68
CA LEU A 184 22.18 -2.81 19.78
C LEU A 184 22.42 -3.61 21.07
N GLU A 185 22.45 -4.94 20.99
CA GLU A 185 22.75 -5.84 22.10
C GLU A 185 24.19 -5.68 22.59
N SER A 186 25.15 -5.60 21.67
CA SER A 186 26.57 -5.39 22.02
C SER A 186 26.82 -4.07 22.76
N MET A 187 26.05 -3.04 22.44
CA MET A 187 26.06 -1.76 23.15
C MET A 187 25.39 -1.82 24.52
N LYS A 188 24.70 -2.91 24.87
CA LYS A 188 23.85 -3.06 26.07
C LYS A 188 22.77 -1.95 26.18
N ALA A 189 22.35 -1.39 25.04
CA ALA A 189 21.31 -0.39 24.99
C ALA A 189 19.93 -1.06 25.02
N LYS A 190 19.04 -0.57 25.90
CA LYS A 190 17.67 -1.08 25.97
C LYS A 190 16.82 -0.53 24.82
N PRO A 191 16.06 -1.40 24.11
CA PRO A 191 15.08 -0.93 23.15
C PRO A 191 14.05 -0.01 23.82
N GLY A 192 13.61 1.04 23.10
CA GLY A 192 12.64 2.00 23.60
C GLY A 192 12.22 3.02 22.56
N ALA A 193 11.51 4.06 22.99
CA ALA A 193 10.97 5.13 22.13
C ALA A 193 12.08 5.83 21.32
N TRP A 194 13.27 5.97 21.86
CA TRP A 194 14.44 6.58 21.20
C TRP A 194 14.80 5.92 19.84
N LEU A 195 14.51 4.62 19.65
CA LEU A 195 14.72 3.95 18.36
C LEU A 195 13.78 4.49 17.28
N ASN A 196 12.55 4.87 17.65
CA ASN A 196 11.63 5.51 16.72
C ASN A 196 12.08 6.94 16.41
N GLU A 197 12.57 7.67 17.41
CA GLU A 197 13.16 9.01 17.23
C GLU A 197 14.37 8.94 16.30
N LEU A 198 15.26 7.96 16.50
CA LEU A 198 16.41 7.71 15.63
C LEU A 198 15.97 7.43 14.18
N LYS A 199 14.99 6.54 13.97
CA LYS A 199 14.46 6.24 12.63
C LYS A 199 13.83 7.48 11.97
N GLN A 200 13.09 8.25 12.75
CA GLN A 200 12.48 9.50 12.27
C GLN A 200 13.54 10.53 11.88
N ALA A 201 14.56 10.72 12.70
CA ALA A 201 15.68 11.61 12.39
C ALA A 201 16.42 11.17 11.11
N VAL A 202 16.64 9.84 10.91
CA VAL A 202 17.24 9.32 9.68
C VAL A 202 16.37 9.62 8.46
N SER A 203 15.05 9.42 8.56
CA SER A 203 14.13 9.65 7.45
C SER A 203 13.99 11.12 7.07
N GLN A 204 14.15 12.03 8.02
CA GLN A 204 14.03 13.48 7.84
C GLN A 204 15.35 14.19 7.54
N GLY A 205 16.47 13.45 7.44
CA GLY A 205 17.80 14.06 7.25
C GLY A 205 18.26 14.89 8.47
N GLY A 206 18.02 14.36 9.67
CA GLY A 206 18.36 15.03 10.94
C GLY A 206 19.80 15.49 11.01
N GLN A 207 20.05 16.58 11.76
CA GLN A 207 21.38 17.14 11.94
C GLN A 207 22.27 16.18 12.74
N ASP A 208 23.52 16.02 12.36
CA ASP A 208 24.49 15.14 13.01
C ASP A 208 24.73 15.48 14.51
N SER A 209 24.49 16.73 14.89
CA SER A 209 24.59 17.23 16.26
C SER A 209 23.39 16.93 17.16
N LEU A 210 22.29 16.38 16.62
CA LEU A 210 21.11 15.98 17.40
C LEU A 210 21.53 14.95 18.45
N MET A 211 21.16 15.16 19.71
CA MET A 211 21.42 14.23 20.81
C MET A 211 20.17 13.41 21.13
N LEU A 212 20.36 12.11 21.31
CA LEU A 212 19.29 11.16 21.67
C LEU A 212 19.63 10.50 23.00
N THR A 213 18.69 10.48 23.93
CA THR A 213 18.86 9.87 25.26
C THR A 213 18.64 8.36 25.16
N VAL A 214 19.72 7.60 25.28
CA VAL A 214 19.73 6.14 25.14
C VAL A 214 19.78 5.47 26.51
N PRO A 215 18.85 4.56 26.85
CA PRO A 215 18.88 3.78 28.09
C PRO A 215 19.80 2.57 27.96
N PHE A 216 20.59 2.30 29.00
CA PHE A 216 21.51 1.16 29.12
C PHE A 216 21.22 0.32 30.35
N GLU A 217 21.53 -0.96 30.26
CA GLU A 217 21.53 -1.85 31.44
C GLU A 217 22.73 -1.55 32.34
N ALA A 218 22.49 -1.36 33.62
CA ALA A 218 23.53 -1.14 34.65
C ALA A 218 23.28 -2.04 35.88
N LEU A 219 24.34 -2.30 36.64
CA LEU A 219 24.23 -2.97 37.95
C LEU A 219 23.36 -2.13 38.90
N GLY A 220 22.11 -2.59 39.09
CA GLY A 220 21.12 -1.90 39.93
C GLY A 220 20.05 -1.09 39.24
N GLY A 221 19.94 -1.14 37.90
CA GLY A 221 18.85 -0.48 37.17
C GLY A 221 19.16 -0.07 35.75
N VAL A 222 18.52 1.00 35.30
CA VAL A 222 18.73 1.61 33.98
C VAL A 222 19.42 2.95 34.14
N THR A 223 20.50 3.15 33.40
CA THR A 223 21.16 4.46 33.26
C THR A 223 20.89 5.01 31.85
N THR A 224 20.91 6.33 31.70
CA THR A 224 20.76 6.99 30.42
C THR A 224 22.02 7.72 30.02
N LYS A 225 22.31 7.76 28.71
CA LYS A 225 23.40 8.56 28.13
C LYS A 225 22.88 9.27 26.89
N ASP A 226 23.31 10.51 26.71
CA ASP A 226 23.05 11.24 25.49
C ASP A 226 24.14 10.90 24.46
N ILE A 227 23.73 10.42 23.29
CA ILE A 227 24.60 10.01 22.18
C ILE A 227 24.19 10.78 20.94
N SER A 228 25.18 11.24 20.16
CA SER A 228 24.90 11.98 18.94
C SER A 228 24.21 11.12 17.89
N PHE A 229 23.32 11.74 17.13
CA PHE A 229 22.63 11.11 15.99
C PHE A 229 23.63 10.52 14.97
N ALA A 230 24.71 11.25 14.68
CA ALA A 230 25.74 10.77 13.75
C ALA A 230 26.34 9.43 14.20
N GLN A 231 26.66 9.28 15.49
CA GLN A 231 27.20 8.04 16.04
C GLN A 231 26.18 6.91 16.00
N LEU A 232 24.94 7.14 16.49
CA LEU A 232 23.88 6.12 16.49
C LEU A 232 23.51 5.68 15.08
N LYS A 233 23.49 6.62 14.12
CA LYS A 233 23.25 6.32 12.69
C LYS A 233 24.34 5.43 12.13
N SER A 234 25.61 5.75 12.39
CA SER A 234 26.75 4.95 11.92
C SER A 234 26.77 3.55 12.55
N ASP A 235 26.48 3.48 13.85
CA ASP A 235 26.64 2.23 14.61
C ASP A 235 25.45 1.28 14.44
N LEU A 236 24.23 1.81 14.38
CA LEU A 236 23.00 1.00 14.49
C LEU A 236 22.16 0.96 13.23
N VAL A 237 22.28 1.95 12.34
CA VAL A 237 21.32 2.09 11.24
C VAL A 237 21.81 1.39 9.97
N GLU A 238 20.95 0.55 9.43
CA GLU A 238 21.10 -0.06 8.11
C GLU A 238 19.98 0.45 7.20
N ILE A 239 20.35 1.13 6.11
CA ILE A 239 19.39 1.63 5.13
C ILE A 239 19.33 0.67 3.95
N PHE A 240 18.17 0.07 3.75
CA PHE A 240 17.89 -0.74 2.57
C PHE A 240 17.30 0.17 1.50
N CYS A 241 17.99 0.33 0.38
CA CYS A 241 17.49 1.04 -0.80
C CYS A 241 16.77 0.03 -1.70
N PRO A 242 15.45 0.08 -1.80
CA PRO A 242 14.66 -0.89 -2.55
C PRO A 242 14.71 -0.68 -4.06
N GLY A 243 14.30 -1.71 -4.79
CA GLY A 243 14.13 -1.66 -6.24
C GLY A 243 12.85 -0.90 -6.67
N LYS A 244 12.84 -0.49 -7.93
CA LYS A 244 11.65 0.08 -8.60
C LYS A 244 11.00 -1.00 -9.47
N ILE A 245 9.67 -1.05 -9.47
CA ILE A 245 8.87 -1.92 -10.33
C ILE A 245 8.02 -1.05 -11.23
N SER A 246 8.05 -1.32 -12.53
CA SER A 246 7.16 -0.68 -13.50
C SER A 246 6.30 -1.73 -14.18
N THR A 247 4.99 -1.52 -14.21
CA THR A 247 4.03 -2.43 -14.86
C THR A 247 3.92 -2.19 -16.37
N LYS A 248 4.74 -1.29 -16.93
CA LYS A 248 4.69 -0.96 -18.36
C LYS A 248 4.88 -2.17 -19.29
N SER A 249 5.54 -3.23 -18.79
CA SER A 249 5.78 -4.48 -19.52
C SER A 249 4.63 -5.51 -19.44
N LEU A 250 3.58 -5.24 -18.65
CA LEU A 250 2.43 -6.15 -18.53
C LEU A 250 1.28 -5.82 -19.50
N LEU A 251 1.42 -4.74 -20.27
CA LEU A 251 0.38 -4.22 -21.17
C LEU A 251 0.69 -4.45 -22.65
N SER A 252 1.78 -5.15 -22.97
CA SER A 252 2.19 -5.48 -24.36
C SER A 252 1.79 -6.89 -24.77
#